data_8418b8403eb57ef9f66a61391eb4b10d
#
_entry.id   8418b8403eb57ef9f66a61391eb4b10d
#
_cell.length_a   1.000
_cell.length_b   1.000
_cell.length_c   1.000
_cell.angle_alpha   90.00
_cell.angle_beta   90.00
_cell.angle_gamma   90.00
#
_symmetry.space_group_name_H-M   'P 1'
#
loop_
_entity.id
_entity.type
_entity.pdbx_description
1 polymer ?
#
loop_
_entity_poly.entity_id
_entity_poly.type
_entity_poly.pdbx_seq_one_letter_code
_entity_poly.pdbx_strand_id
1 'polypeptide(L)'
;MMTFIPIPDYHLTEFRGFLKRGFMQVKIDFSPVDKELRACQRCFDRMNASQSYEEYEENWCDFLNRLEKTFEKLQRACAPAMGKFSSLISQENTLRGSDPLLQYLKQVRNADTHSIQDIARRIPPMYGIDFDYSQGGRSVFIKKMTIVGGTVTHYEGTHPLKMVFTPESIEVKEVENRKKVYHPPTSHLGKPLNTRHPSELARLGLDFYQNLLEKVKAGLA
;
A
#
# COMPACT_ATOMS: atom_id res chain seq x y z
N MET A 1 -19.54 79.01 14.07
CA MET A 1 -18.49 78.89 15.12
C MET A 1 -18.50 77.46 15.56
N MET A 2 -17.68 76.60 14.90
CA MET A 2 -17.58 75.15 15.22
C MET A 2 -16.41 74.96 16.19
N THR A 3 -16.71 74.50 17.39
CA THR A 3 -15.74 74.19 18.42
C THR A 3 -15.15 72.79 18.18
N PHE A 4 -13.84 72.74 17.89
CA PHE A 4 -13.07 71.48 17.83
C PHE A 4 -12.85 70.98 19.24
N ILE A 5 -13.26 69.73 19.51
CA ILE A 5 -12.92 68.99 20.71
C ILE A 5 -11.66 68.17 20.39
N PRO A 6 -10.56 68.29 21.14
CA PRO A 6 -9.37 67.50 20.93
C PRO A 6 -9.58 66.02 21.43
N ILE A 7 -9.22 65.05 20.60
CA ILE A 7 -9.18 63.64 20.92
C ILE A 7 -7.94 63.38 21.82
N PRO A 8 -8.05 62.73 22.98
CA PRO A 8 -6.89 62.44 23.82
C PRO A 8 -6.01 61.37 23.17
N ASP A 9 -4.71 61.60 23.16
CA ASP A 9 -3.66 60.62 22.80
C ASP A 9 -3.69 59.44 23.79
N TYR A 10 -4.43 58.37 23.41
CA TYR A 10 -4.29 57.11 24.10
C TYR A 10 -3.04 56.37 23.58
N HIS A 11 -2.09 56.25 24.43
CA HIS A 11 -0.85 55.50 24.38
C HIS A 11 -0.75 54.36 23.36
N LEU A 12 0.00 54.63 22.30
CA LEU A 12 0.53 53.66 21.32
C LEU A 12 1.59 52.70 21.90
N THR A 13 1.76 52.69 23.24
CA THR A 13 2.82 51.91 23.90
C THR A 13 2.39 50.51 24.35
N GLU A 14 1.11 50.18 24.44
CA GLU A 14 0.68 48.82 24.85
C GLU A 14 0.56 47.80 23.73
N PHE A 15 0.56 48.20 22.47
CA PHE A 15 0.44 47.26 21.34
C PHE A 15 1.77 46.57 20.96
N ARG A 16 2.91 46.99 21.50
CA ARG A 16 4.22 46.34 21.23
C ARG A 16 4.51 45.12 22.13
N GLY A 17 3.72 44.87 23.17
CA GLY A 17 3.88 43.73 24.08
C GLY A 17 3.27 42.41 23.57
N PHE A 18 2.36 42.43 22.62
CA PHE A 18 1.61 41.25 22.17
C PHE A 18 2.27 40.46 21.03
N LEU A 19 3.32 40.98 20.38
CA LEU A 19 4.01 40.36 19.24
C LEU A 19 5.23 39.54 19.61
N LYS A 20 5.52 39.33 20.88
CA LYS A 20 6.52 38.36 21.37
C LYS A 20 5.88 37.15 22.03
N ARG A 21 4.78 36.61 21.48
CA ARG A 21 4.48 35.18 21.70
C ARG A 21 5.50 34.44 20.83
N GLY A 22 6.63 34.08 21.45
CA GLY A 22 7.57 33.16 20.85
C GLY A 22 6.78 32.00 20.26
N PHE A 23 6.99 31.71 19.01
CA PHE A 23 6.51 30.47 18.40
C PHE A 23 7.05 29.35 19.27
N MET A 24 6.26 28.86 20.22
CA MET A 24 6.57 27.61 20.90
C MET A 24 6.62 26.57 19.81
N GLN A 25 7.82 26.13 19.49
CA GLN A 25 8.04 25.05 18.56
C GLN A 25 7.33 23.83 19.14
N VAL A 26 6.19 23.47 18.58
CA VAL A 26 5.39 22.35 19.06
C VAL A 26 6.18 21.09 18.76
N LYS A 27 6.75 20.48 19.78
CA LYS A 27 7.48 19.23 19.66
C LYS A 27 6.48 18.11 19.33
N ILE A 28 6.56 17.57 18.12
CA ILE A 28 5.74 16.44 17.68
C ILE A 28 6.41 15.15 18.15
N ASP A 29 5.64 14.30 18.84
CA ASP A 29 6.10 12.96 19.24
C ASP A 29 5.70 11.93 18.19
N PHE A 30 6.69 11.44 17.44
CA PHE A 30 6.52 10.38 16.43
C PHE A 30 6.67 8.97 17.00
N SER A 31 7.02 8.79 18.27
CA SER A 31 7.26 7.46 18.88
C SER A 31 6.09 6.49 18.70
N PRO A 32 4.79 6.91 18.81
CA PRO A 32 3.66 6.01 18.57
C PRO A 32 3.56 5.55 17.10
N VAL A 33 3.95 6.41 16.16
CA VAL A 33 3.96 6.09 14.71
C VAL A 33 5.09 5.11 14.39
N ASP A 34 6.31 5.39 14.87
CA ASP A 34 7.46 4.49 14.72
C ASP A 34 7.20 3.11 15.31
N LYS A 35 6.53 3.05 16.47
CA LYS A 35 6.14 1.78 17.10
C LYS A 35 5.19 0.98 16.21
N GLU A 36 4.19 1.64 15.61
CA GLU A 36 3.23 0.97 14.73
C GLU A 36 3.87 0.52 13.43
N LEU A 37 4.73 1.33 12.83
CA LEU A 37 5.45 0.99 11.61
C LEU A 37 6.39 -0.22 11.83
N ARG A 38 7.11 -0.26 12.97
CA ARG A 38 7.87 -1.46 13.35
C ARG A 38 6.99 -2.69 13.59
N ALA A 39 5.76 -2.51 14.09
CA ALA A 39 4.82 -3.62 14.24
C ALA A 39 4.34 -4.12 12.86
N CYS A 40 4.08 -3.21 11.92
CA CYS A 40 3.75 -3.51 10.53
C CYS A 40 4.88 -4.32 9.86
N GLN A 41 6.15 -3.88 10.03
CA GLN A 41 7.32 -4.62 9.53
C GLN A 41 7.38 -6.05 10.09
N ARG A 42 7.14 -6.23 11.40
CA ARG A 42 7.12 -7.58 11.98
C ARG A 42 6.03 -8.48 11.43
N CYS A 43 4.85 -7.93 11.09
CA CYS A 43 3.80 -8.72 10.42
C CYS A 43 4.27 -9.15 9.02
N PHE A 44 4.88 -8.24 8.27
CA PHE A 44 5.48 -8.55 6.97
C PHE A 44 6.56 -9.64 7.06
N ASP A 45 7.46 -9.54 8.05
CA ASP A 45 8.51 -10.54 8.25
C ASP A 45 7.91 -11.92 8.59
N ARG A 46 6.85 -11.96 9.42
CA ARG A 46 6.14 -13.20 9.76
C ARG A 46 5.40 -13.78 8.55
N MET A 47 4.76 -12.96 7.70
CA MET A 47 4.18 -13.46 6.45
C MET A 47 5.20 -14.24 5.63
N ASN A 48 6.41 -13.72 5.49
CA ASN A 48 7.47 -14.36 4.69
C ASN A 48 8.10 -15.58 5.39
N ALA A 49 7.93 -15.73 6.71
CA ALA A 49 8.43 -16.87 7.49
C ALA A 49 7.34 -17.92 7.77
N SER A 50 6.08 -17.66 7.41
CA SER A 50 4.95 -18.54 7.70
C SER A 50 5.13 -19.92 7.08
N GLN A 51 4.76 -20.95 7.84
CA GLN A 51 4.88 -22.35 7.43
C GLN A 51 3.53 -22.91 6.92
N SER A 52 2.43 -22.20 7.13
CA SER A 52 1.10 -22.55 6.66
C SER A 52 0.42 -21.37 5.98
N TYR A 53 -0.61 -21.64 5.16
CA TYR A 53 -1.42 -20.60 4.54
C TYR A 53 -2.22 -19.82 5.60
N GLU A 54 -2.74 -20.50 6.61
CA GLU A 54 -3.51 -19.90 7.70
C GLU A 54 -2.66 -18.87 8.46
N GLU A 55 -1.45 -19.25 8.85
CA GLU A 55 -0.50 -18.34 9.52
C GLU A 55 -0.13 -17.16 8.61
N TYR A 56 0.05 -17.41 7.31
CA TYR A 56 0.31 -16.35 6.32
C TYR A 56 -0.85 -15.37 6.24
N GLU A 57 -2.07 -15.86 6.14
CA GLU A 57 -3.29 -15.04 6.01
C GLU A 57 -3.54 -14.21 7.27
N GLU A 58 -3.38 -14.76 8.46
CA GLU A 58 -3.46 -14.04 9.74
C GLU A 58 -2.46 -12.87 9.78
N ASN A 59 -1.20 -13.12 9.40
CA ASN A 59 -0.18 -12.08 9.37
C ASN A 59 -0.44 -11.02 8.27
N TRP A 60 -1.06 -11.42 7.15
CA TRP A 60 -1.51 -10.49 6.11
C TRP A 60 -2.61 -9.55 6.62
N CYS A 61 -3.64 -10.09 7.28
CA CYS A 61 -4.71 -9.29 7.91
C CYS A 61 -4.16 -8.32 8.97
N ASP A 62 -3.27 -8.82 9.82
CA ASP A 62 -2.58 -7.99 10.83
C ASP A 62 -1.74 -6.88 10.18
N PHE A 63 -1.00 -7.19 9.11
CA PHE A 63 -0.23 -6.21 8.35
C PHE A 63 -1.12 -5.09 7.83
N LEU A 64 -2.22 -5.40 7.16
CA LEU A 64 -3.17 -4.42 6.61
C LEU A 64 -3.72 -3.48 7.70
N ASN A 65 -4.10 -4.06 8.85
CA ASN A 65 -4.60 -3.30 9.99
C ASN A 65 -3.53 -2.35 10.57
N ARG A 66 -2.26 -2.82 10.67
CA ARG A 66 -1.13 -2.02 11.16
C ARG A 66 -0.79 -0.89 10.19
N LEU A 67 -0.85 -1.16 8.89
CA LEU A 67 -0.55 -0.17 7.85
C LEU A 67 -1.50 1.04 7.94
N GLU A 68 -2.81 0.82 8.06
CA GLU A 68 -3.79 1.90 8.21
C GLU A 68 -3.63 2.63 9.55
N LYS A 69 -3.42 1.90 10.66
CA LYS A 69 -3.14 2.49 11.98
C LYS A 69 -1.90 3.39 11.98
N THR A 70 -0.89 3.07 11.17
CA THR A 70 0.30 3.93 11.03
C THR A 70 -0.10 5.32 10.56
N PHE A 71 -0.94 5.43 9.53
CA PHE A 71 -1.42 6.71 9.03
C PHE A 71 -2.30 7.45 10.03
N GLU A 72 -3.24 6.75 10.69
CA GLU A 72 -4.10 7.34 11.71
C GLU A 72 -3.27 7.93 12.87
N LYS A 73 -2.23 7.20 13.31
CA LYS A 73 -1.32 7.70 14.36
C LYS A 73 -0.49 8.87 13.88
N LEU A 74 -0.05 8.87 12.61
CA LEU A 74 0.66 9.99 12.02
C LEU A 74 -0.20 11.27 12.03
N GLN A 75 -1.45 11.17 11.62
CA GLN A 75 -2.39 12.28 11.67
C GLN A 75 -2.59 12.82 13.10
N ARG A 76 -2.75 11.91 14.08
CA ARG A 76 -2.93 12.29 15.50
C ARG A 76 -1.67 12.95 16.06
N ALA A 77 -0.49 12.40 15.77
CA ALA A 77 0.78 12.99 16.21
C ALA A 77 0.97 14.41 15.65
N CYS A 78 0.57 14.63 14.39
CA CYS A 78 0.69 15.92 13.72
C CYS A 78 -0.48 16.88 13.96
N ALA A 79 -1.49 16.51 14.79
CA ALA A 79 -2.64 17.37 15.10
C ALA A 79 -2.26 18.79 15.55
N PRO A 80 -1.21 19.00 16.38
CA PRO A 80 -0.80 20.35 16.80
C PRO A 80 -0.25 21.22 15.66
N ALA A 81 0.16 20.62 14.52
CA ALA A 81 0.71 21.28 13.33
C ALA A 81 -0.10 20.94 12.07
N MET A 82 -1.40 20.67 12.20
CA MET A 82 -2.25 20.09 11.14
C MET A 82 -2.21 20.86 9.81
N GLY A 83 -2.16 22.20 9.86
CA GLY A 83 -2.09 23.01 8.62
C GLY A 83 -0.82 22.74 7.83
N LYS A 84 0.35 22.72 8.47
CA LYS A 84 1.64 22.38 7.82
C LYS A 84 1.66 20.94 7.38
N PHE A 85 1.19 20.03 8.22
CA PHE A 85 1.09 18.60 7.91
C PHE A 85 0.25 18.35 6.66
N SER A 86 -0.97 18.88 6.60
CA SER A 86 -1.88 18.69 5.46
C SER A 86 -1.30 19.22 4.15
N SER A 87 -0.62 20.37 4.20
CA SER A 87 0.07 20.92 3.03
C SER A 87 1.23 20.03 2.59
N LEU A 88 2.04 19.56 3.55
CA LEU A 88 3.22 18.75 3.29
C LEU A 88 2.89 17.40 2.63
N ILE A 89 1.78 16.77 3.03
CA ILE A 89 1.36 15.43 2.54
C ILE A 89 0.24 15.47 1.51
N SER A 90 -0.09 16.64 0.95
CA SER A 90 -1.25 16.77 0.05
C SER A 90 -1.19 15.78 -1.13
N GLN A 91 -0.02 15.58 -1.71
CA GLN A 91 0.20 14.62 -2.80
C GLN A 91 0.00 13.18 -2.31
N GLU A 92 0.61 12.79 -1.20
CA GLU A 92 0.50 11.44 -0.64
C GLU A 92 -0.93 11.12 -0.20
N ASN A 93 -1.63 12.13 0.31
CA ASN A 93 -3.04 11.97 0.67
C ASN A 93 -3.92 11.74 -0.57
N THR A 94 -3.64 12.42 -1.68
CA THR A 94 -4.28 12.17 -2.97
C THR A 94 -3.96 10.74 -3.46
N LEU A 95 -2.68 10.33 -3.43
CA LEU A 95 -2.24 8.99 -3.84
C LEU A 95 -2.92 7.89 -3.04
N ARG A 96 -3.13 8.05 -1.73
CA ARG A 96 -3.86 7.07 -0.91
C ARG A 96 -5.30 6.82 -1.38
N GLY A 97 -5.90 7.76 -2.09
CA GLY A 97 -7.25 7.65 -2.64
C GLY A 97 -7.30 7.30 -4.13
N SER A 98 -6.21 7.47 -4.88
CA SER A 98 -6.18 7.34 -6.33
C SER A 98 -5.18 6.31 -6.87
N ASP A 99 -4.09 6.05 -6.15
CA ASP A 99 -3.13 5.00 -6.55
C ASP A 99 -3.75 3.61 -6.42
N PRO A 100 -3.72 2.77 -7.47
CA PRO A 100 -4.38 1.46 -7.47
C PRO A 100 -3.94 0.56 -6.33
N LEU A 101 -2.64 0.51 -6.00
CA LEU A 101 -2.15 -0.32 -4.90
C LEU A 101 -2.64 0.19 -3.54
N LEU A 102 -2.43 1.48 -3.25
CA LEU A 102 -2.77 2.04 -1.94
C LEU A 102 -4.28 2.01 -1.69
N GLN A 103 -5.08 2.28 -2.72
CA GLN A 103 -6.53 2.12 -2.66
C GLN A 103 -6.92 0.67 -2.39
N TYR A 104 -6.31 -0.28 -3.13
CA TYR A 104 -6.58 -1.70 -2.96
C TYR A 104 -6.27 -2.18 -1.54
N LEU A 105 -5.07 -1.92 -1.00
CA LEU A 105 -4.68 -2.31 0.36
C LEU A 105 -5.67 -1.80 1.42
N LYS A 106 -6.13 -0.55 1.27
CA LYS A 106 -7.14 0.03 2.16
C LYS A 106 -8.48 -0.69 2.05
N GLN A 107 -8.91 -1.07 0.84
CA GLN A 107 -10.21 -1.73 0.63
C GLN A 107 -10.18 -3.19 1.05
N VAL A 108 -9.07 -3.89 0.86
CA VAL A 108 -8.85 -5.25 1.39
C VAL A 108 -8.96 -5.26 2.91
N ARG A 109 -8.29 -4.33 3.60
CA ARG A 109 -8.42 -4.18 5.05
C ARG A 109 -9.86 -3.92 5.49
N ASN A 110 -10.60 -3.09 4.76
CA ASN A 110 -11.99 -2.82 5.08
C ASN A 110 -12.89 -4.02 4.83
N ALA A 111 -12.64 -4.81 3.77
CA ALA A 111 -13.36 -6.03 3.48
C ALA A 111 -13.11 -7.10 4.56
N ASP A 112 -11.87 -7.31 4.95
CA ASP A 112 -11.49 -8.21 6.05
C ASP A 112 -12.18 -7.84 7.36
N THR A 113 -12.22 -6.56 7.71
CA THR A 113 -12.80 -6.10 8.98
C THR A 113 -14.34 -6.15 9.01
N HIS A 114 -15.01 -6.00 7.85
CA HIS A 114 -16.45 -5.77 7.77
C HIS A 114 -17.23 -6.83 6.97
N SER A 115 -16.58 -7.85 6.44
CA SER A 115 -17.21 -8.91 5.67
C SER A 115 -16.52 -10.27 5.90
N ILE A 116 -17.19 -11.35 5.44
CA ILE A 116 -16.70 -12.73 5.52
C ILE A 116 -16.08 -13.09 4.15
N GLN A 117 -15.20 -12.25 3.61
CA GLN A 117 -14.56 -12.50 2.32
C GLN A 117 -13.14 -12.98 2.51
N ASP A 118 -12.76 -14.03 1.81
CA ASP A 118 -11.34 -14.37 1.66
C ASP A 118 -10.64 -13.30 0.84
N ILE A 119 -9.60 -12.71 1.37
CA ILE A 119 -8.85 -11.61 0.74
C ILE A 119 -7.64 -12.09 -0.06
N ALA A 120 -7.26 -13.36 0.11
CA ALA A 120 -6.22 -14.04 -0.64
C ALA A 120 -6.65 -15.47 -0.98
N ARG A 121 -5.92 -16.12 -1.86
CA ARG A 121 -6.12 -17.54 -2.20
C ARG A 121 -4.79 -18.22 -2.42
N ARG A 122 -4.75 -19.49 -2.04
CA ARG A 122 -3.65 -20.40 -2.36
C ARG A 122 -3.82 -20.93 -3.78
N ILE A 123 -2.77 -20.83 -4.58
CA ILE A 123 -2.69 -21.44 -5.90
C ILE A 123 -1.83 -22.70 -5.75
N PRO A 124 -2.40 -23.90 -5.92
CA PRO A 124 -1.63 -25.14 -5.77
C PRO A 124 -0.53 -25.22 -6.83
N PRO A 125 0.54 -25.97 -6.55
CA PRO A 125 1.56 -26.22 -7.55
C PRO A 125 0.97 -26.99 -8.73
N MET A 126 1.42 -26.66 -9.94
CA MET A 126 0.93 -27.31 -11.15
C MET A 126 2.08 -27.66 -12.10
N TYR A 127 1.88 -28.71 -12.86
CA TYR A 127 2.71 -29.04 -14.01
C TYR A 127 1.99 -28.59 -15.28
N GLY A 128 2.67 -27.82 -16.10
CA GLY A 128 2.21 -27.40 -17.41
C GLY A 128 3.10 -27.97 -18.52
N ILE A 129 2.68 -27.71 -19.74
CA ILE A 129 3.46 -28.02 -20.94
C ILE A 129 3.70 -26.69 -21.67
N ASP A 130 4.94 -26.46 -22.03
CA ASP A 130 5.37 -25.32 -22.83
C ASP A 130 6.22 -25.78 -24.00
N PHE A 131 6.52 -24.91 -24.96
CA PHE A 131 7.41 -25.21 -26.06
C PHE A 131 8.86 -24.94 -25.67
N ASP A 132 9.75 -25.86 -26.12
CA ASP A 132 11.19 -25.65 -25.96
C ASP A 132 11.74 -24.82 -27.11
N TYR A 133 12.09 -23.57 -26.85
CA TYR A 133 12.68 -22.65 -27.83
C TYR A 133 14.21 -22.70 -27.87
N SER A 134 14.85 -23.67 -27.23
CA SER A 134 16.32 -23.78 -27.18
C SER A 134 16.95 -24.00 -28.57
N GLN A 135 16.18 -24.53 -29.50
CA GLN A 135 16.65 -24.79 -30.89
C GLN A 135 16.42 -23.62 -31.86
N GLY A 136 15.99 -22.45 -31.34
CA GLY A 136 15.79 -21.25 -32.15
C GLY A 136 14.39 -21.08 -32.74
N GLY A 137 14.05 -19.84 -33.10
CA GLY A 137 12.74 -19.47 -33.65
C GLY A 137 11.67 -19.24 -32.56
N ARG A 138 10.87 -18.16 -32.72
CA ARG A 138 9.74 -17.87 -31.82
C ARG A 138 8.38 -18.27 -32.41
N SER A 139 8.37 -18.71 -33.67
CA SER A 139 7.14 -19.11 -34.34
C SER A 139 6.91 -20.60 -34.12
N VAL A 140 5.85 -20.93 -33.43
CA VAL A 140 5.43 -22.31 -33.18
C VAL A 140 4.38 -22.69 -34.23
N PHE A 141 4.62 -23.82 -34.93
CA PHE A 141 3.62 -24.46 -35.77
C PHE A 141 3.29 -25.83 -35.19
N ILE A 142 2.02 -26.08 -34.92
CA ILE A 142 1.50 -27.35 -34.42
C ILE A 142 0.80 -28.04 -35.58
N LYS A 143 1.35 -29.14 -36.08
CA LYS A 143 0.72 -29.95 -37.10
C LYS A 143 -0.38 -30.84 -36.53
N LYS A 144 -0.12 -31.45 -35.37
CA LYS A 144 -1.06 -32.32 -34.68
C LYS A 144 -0.79 -32.33 -33.18
N MET A 145 -1.85 -32.24 -32.39
CA MET A 145 -1.79 -32.44 -30.94
C MET A 145 -3.03 -33.19 -30.49
N THR A 146 -2.85 -34.22 -29.70
CA THR A 146 -3.93 -34.98 -29.08
C THR A 146 -3.75 -34.93 -27.57
N ILE A 147 -4.80 -34.54 -26.85
CA ILE A 147 -4.82 -34.47 -25.41
C ILE A 147 -5.93 -35.39 -24.88
N VAL A 148 -5.58 -36.31 -23.99
CA VAL A 148 -6.50 -37.24 -23.37
C VAL A 148 -6.32 -37.15 -21.86
N GLY A 149 -7.39 -36.86 -21.14
CA GLY A 149 -7.34 -36.74 -19.67
C GLY A 149 -6.34 -35.69 -19.15
N GLY A 150 -6.10 -34.60 -19.91
CA GLY A 150 -5.12 -33.56 -19.53
C GLY A 150 -3.66 -33.91 -19.93
N THR A 151 -3.42 -35.08 -20.54
CA THR A 151 -2.08 -35.51 -20.95
C THR A 151 -1.96 -35.44 -22.49
N VAL A 152 -0.84 -34.89 -22.96
CA VAL A 152 -0.54 -34.92 -24.41
C VAL A 152 -0.11 -36.32 -24.78
N THR A 153 -0.93 -37.00 -25.58
CA THR A 153 -0.67 -38.40 -26.03
C THR A 153 -0.03 -38.45 -27.40
N HIS A 154 -0.14 -37.40 -28.19
CA HIS A 154 0.50 -37.27 -29.47
C HIS A 154 0.81 -35.80 -29.78
N TYR A 155 2.00 -35.51 -30.29
CA TYR A 155 2.41 -34.18 -30.68
C TYR A 155 3.32 -34.24 -31.95
N GLU A 156 3.00 -33.42 -32.93
CA GLU A 156 3.83 -33.12 -34.09
C GLU A 156 3.86 -31.58 -34.26
N GLY A 157 5.03 -30.99 -34.15
CA GLY A 157 5.21 -29.54 -34.29
C GLY A 157 6.66 -29.14 -34.48
N THR A 158 6.91 -27.86 -34.67
CA THR A 158 8.24 -27.30 -34.94
C THR A 158 9.16 -27.25 -33.71
N HIS A 159 8.60 -27.25 -32.52
CA HIS A 159 9.36 -27.16 -31.26
C HIS A 159 9.01 -28.35 -30.36
N PRO A 160 10.00 -28.98 -29.69
CA PRO A 160 9.72 -29.97 -28.67
C PRO A 160 8.86 -29.43 -27.55
N LEU A 161 8.08 -30.29 -26.90
CA LEU A 161 7.38 -29.97 -25.68
C LEU A 161 8.30 -30.17 -24.47
N LYS A 162 8.23 -29.24 -23.50
CA LYS A 162 8.88 -29.40 -22.20
C LYS A 162 7.86 -29.28 -21.06
N MET A 163 8.05 -30.07 -20.04
CA MET A 163 7.29 -29.88 -18.80
C MET A 163 7.79 -28.65 -18.04
N VAL A 164 6.86 -27.82 -17.60
CA VAL A 164 7.13 -26.66 -16.75
C VAL A 164 6.44 -26.88 -15.41
N PHE A 165 7.20 -26.82 -14.33
CA PHE A 165 6.66 -26.82 -12.99
C PHE A 165 6.43 -25.40 -12.51
N THR A 166 5.20 -25.07 -12.14
CA THR A 166 4.84 -23.83 -11.49
C THR A 166 4.67 -24.14 -9.99
N PRO A 167 5.51 -23.57 -9.12
CA PRO A 167 5.41 -23.81 -7.67
C PRO A 167 4.13 -23.22 -7.10
N GLU A 168 3.77 -23.70 -5.93
CA GLU A 168 2.69 -23.10 -5.14
C GLU A 168 2.92 -21.59 -4.94
N SER A 169 1.84 -20.83 -5.01
CA SER A 169 1.86 -19.39 -4.78
C SER A 169 0.60 -18.93 -4.04
N ILE A 170 0.63 -17.69 -3.54
CA ILE A 170 -0.51 -17.03 -2.94
C ILE A 170 -0.82 -15.78 -3.76
N GLU A 171 -2.08 -15.58 -4.06
CA GLU A 171 -2.55 -14.40 -4.80
C GLU A 171 -3.64 -13.67 -4.03
N VAL A 172 -3.63 -12.35 -4.12
CA VAL A 172 -4.76 -11.52 -3.65
C VAL A 172 -5.97 -11.68 -4.57
N LYS A 173 -7.16 -11.56 -3.97
CA LYS A 173 -8.46 -11.65 -4.66
C LYS A 173 -9.05 -10.26 -4.88
N GLU A 174 -10.03 -10.17 -5.76
CA GLU A 174 -10.94 -9.02 -5.75
C GLU A 174 -11.75 -9.01 -4.45
N VAL A 175 -12.04 -7.83 -3.95
CA VAL A 175 -12.85 -7.64 -2.74
C VAL A 175 -13.98 -6.67 -3.00
N GLU A 176 -15.13 -6.91 -2.36
CA GLU A 176 -16.25 -6.00 -2.40
C GLU A 176 -16.32 -5.20 -1.10
N ASN A 177 -16.44 -3.88 -1.23
CA ASN A 177 -16.72 -2.99 -0.11
C ASN A 177 -17.75 -1.96 -0.52
N ARG A 178 -18.84 -1.83 0.26
CA ARG A 178 -19.97 -0.90 -0.01
C ARG A 178 -20.54 -1.03 -1.43
N LYS A 179 -20.77 -2.24 -1.90
CA LYS A 179 -21.27 -2.58 -3.24
C LYS A 179 -20.35 -2.17 -4.41
N LYS A 180 -19.08 -1.90 -4.12
CA LYS A 180 -18.07 -1.62 -5.12
C LYS A 180 -16.99 -2.71 -5.08
N VAL A 181 -16.71 -3.29 -6.25
CA VAL A 181 -15.63 -4.29 -6.42
C VAL A 181 -14.30 -3.59 -6.64
N TYR A 182 -13.28 -4.07 -5.96
CA TYR A 182 -11.89 -3.61 -6.08
C TYR A 182 -11.04 -4.79 -6.54
N HIS A 183 -10.53 -4.69 -7.76
CA HIS A 183 -9.67 -5.70 -8.35
C HIS A 183 -8.23 -5.59 -7.84
N PRO A 184 -7.44 -6.69 -7.86
CA PRO A 184 -6.01 -6.64 -7.60
C PRO A 184 -5.31 -5.53 -8.39
N PRO A 185 -4.37 -4.80 -7.78
CA PRO A 185 -3.77 -3.62 -8.40
C PRO A 185 -2.88 -4.01 -9.58
N THR A 186 -2.94 -3.23 -10.65
CA THR A 186 -2.12 -3.41 -11.85
C THR A 186 -1.01 -2.37 -11.97
N SER A 187 -0.96 -1.39 -11.07
CA SER A 187 0.08 -0.36 -11.04
C SER A 187 0.26 0.22 -9.64
N HIS A 188 1.43 0.81 -9.39
CA HIS A 188 1.76 1.59 -8.20
C HIS A 188 2.67 2.76 -8.58
N LEU A 189 2.31 3.98 -8.15
CA LEU A 189 3.01 5.24 -8.44
C LEU A 189 3.34 5.39 -9.95
N GLY A 190 2.36 5.05 -10.80
CA GLY A 190 2.48 5.13 -12.25
C GLY A 190 3.30 4.01 -12.91
N LYS A 191 3.86 3.08 -12.14
CA LYS A 191 4.61 1.92 -12.66
C LYS A 191 3.72 0.68 -12.71
N PRO A 192 3.78 -0.15 -13.78
CA PRO A 192 3.02 -1.39 -13.85
C PRO A 192 3.48 -2.38 -12.78
N LEU A 193 2.53 -3.15 -12.25
CA LEU A 193 2.75 -4.27 -11.33
C LEU A 193 2.47 -5.57 -12.06
N ASN A 194 3.43 -6.49 -12.02
CA ASN A 194 3.34 -7.83 -12.64
C ASN A 194 3.14 -8.94 -11.59
N THR A 195 2.74 -8.55 -10.38
CA THR A 195 2.56 -9.48 -9.27
C THR A 195 1.18 -9.30 -8.63
N ARG A 196 0.63 -10.43 -8.15
CA ARG A 196 -0.53 -10.48 -7.26
C ARG A 196 -0.20 -11.09 -5.90
N HIS A 197 1.08 -11.31 -5.63
CA HIS A 197 1.52 -11.91 -4.38
C HIS A 197 1.38 -10.90 -3.22
N PRO A 198 0.64 -11.24 -2.12
CA PRO A 198 0.39 -10.29 -1.05
C PRO A 198 1.66 -9.71 -0.42
N SER A 199 2.74 -10.51 -0.26
CA SER A 199 4.01 -10.00 0.30
C SER A 199 4.64 -8.91 -0.56
N GLU A 200 4.59 -9.02 -1.90
CA GLU A 200 5.12 -7.99 -2.79
C GLU A 200 4.30 -6.68 -2.70
N LEU A 201 2.97 -6.82 -2.62
CA LEU A 201 2.08 -5.67 -2.44
C LEU A 201 2.27 -5.04 -1.05
N ALA A 202 2.47 -5.88 -0.01
CA ALA A 202 2.76 -5.44 1.35
C ALA A 202 4.05 -4.63 1.41
N ARG A 203 5.13 -5.11 0.80
CA ARG A 203 6.42 -4.42 0.75
C ARG A 203 6.29 -3.01 0.14
N LEU A 204 5.64 -2.91 -1.02
CA LEU A 204 5.41 -1.62 -1.68
C LEU A 204 4.57 -0.65 -0.83
N GLY A 205 3.53 -1.16 -0.16
CA GLY A 205 2.73 -0.39 0.77
C GLY A 205 3.55 0.10 1.97
N LEU A 206 4.36 -0.78 2.55
CA LEU A 206 5.23 -0.45 3.68
C LEU A 206 6.27 0.61 3.30
N ASP A 207 6.94 0.46 2.16
CA ASP A 207 7.89 1.43 1.61
C ASP A 207 7.26 2.82 1.45
N PHE A 208 6.03 2.88 0.94
CA PHE A 208 5.29 4.14 0.81
C PHE A 208 5.09 4.83 2.16
N TYR A 209 4.65 4.10 3.19
CA TYR A 209 4.40 4.71 4.51
C TYR A 209 5.68 5.03 5.28
N GLN A 210 6.77 4.28 5.07
CA GLN A 210 8.10 4.63 5.59
C GLN A 210 8.58 5.97 5.01
N ASN A 211 8.53 6.10 3.68
CA ASN A 211 8.91 7.34 3.00
C ASN A 211 8.03 8.53 3.40
N LEU A 212 6.72 8.30 3.58
CA LEU A 212 5.80 9.33 4.08
C LEU A 212 6.20 9.80 5.48
N LEU A 213 6.50 8.88 6.40
CA LEU A 213 6.91 9.23 7.76
C LEU A 213 8.22 10.04 7.77
N GLU A 214 9.22 9.62 7.00
CA GLU A 214 10.49 10.34 6.91
C GLU A 214 10.32 11.74 6.31
N LYS A 215 9.48 11.88 5.27
CA LYS A 215 9.11 13.19 4.69
C LYS A 215 8.48 14.11 5.75
N VAL A 216 7.56 13.56 6.56
CA VAL A 216 6.86 14.34 7.60
C VAL A 216 7.81 14.74 8.72
N LYS A 217 8.67 13.82 9.19
CA LYS A 217 9.70 14.14 10.19
C LYS A 217 10.62 15.26 9.70
N ALA A 218 11.10 15.17 8.47
CA ALA A 218 11.98 16.19 7.90
C ALA A 218 11.30 17.56 7.70
N GLY A 219 10.00 17.58 7.38
CA GLY A 219 9.25 18.81 7.11
C GLY A 219 8.66 19.49 8.35
N LEU A 220 8.57 18.79 9.49
CA LEU A 220 8.00 19.30 10.74
C LEU A 220 9.01 19.32 11.90
N ALA A 221 10.26 18.95 11.66
CA ALA A 221 11.35 19.04 12.64
C ALA A 221 11.70 20.49 13.03
#